data_19fce5e51392e16fc2001b4a3bd39739
#
_entry.id   19fce5e51392e16fc2001b4a3bd39739
#
_cell.length_a   1.000
_cell.length_b   1.000
_cell.length_c   1.000
_cell.angle_alpha   90.00
_cell.angle_beta   90.00
_cell.angle_gamma   90.00
#
_symmetry.space_group_name_H-M   'P 1'
#
loop_
_entity.id
_entity.type
_entity.pdbx_description
1 polymer ?
#
loop_
_entity_poly.entity_id
_entity_poly.type
_entity_poly.pdbx_seq_one_letter_code
_entity_poly.pdbx_strand_id
1 'polypeptide(L)'
;MAKKFNLAELMGEAVSKSDTGEMQVEQIPLTEIEENENNSYAQTDIDELAESIKVIGLQQPLVVRRKTESGYLLLAGHRRRNALALLDRKTAPCIVLDADLDPSLQVLILHWTNTMARGGGGLTAEYTGQAAKEIEAALKDLQARGVVELPGKLRSYVAEVLKTSESQIARAKAIDNGLTDEWKELFREHRINDSAAYELSQCDPELQRKLHGAYQGKMYNLDAKKIKAHKKAAEYPFTQLTCPAESFSPHPCTGMDKRAAWVRDGKCPGCCHSCDKADGCEKVCGVVKQRITSA
;
A
#
# COMPACT_ATOMS: atom_id res chain seq x y z
N MET A 1 -27.99 6.79 -21.03
CA MET A 1 -26.61 6.91 -21.59
C MET A 1 -25.68 6.94 -20.42
N ALA A 2 -24.62 6.12 -20.44
CA ALA A 2 -23.58 6.18 -19.41
C ALA A 2 -22.90 7.54 -19.43
N LYS A 3 -22.59 8.10 -18.26
CA LYS A 3 -21.91 9.39 -18.12
C LYS A 3 -20.40 9.18 -18.08
N LYS A 4 -19.61 10.13 -18.61
CA LYS A 4 -18.17 10.13 -18.35
C LYS A 4 -17.94 10.25 -16.85
N PHE A 5 -16.99 9.49 -16.33
CA PHE A 5 -16.63 9.55 -14.92
C PHE A 5 -16.23 10.97 -14.52
N ASN A 6 -17.00 11.53 -13.60
CA ASN A 6 -16.71 12.77 -12.90
C ASN A 6 -17.15 12.56 -11.46
N LEU A 7 -16.18 12.38 -10.58
CA LEU A 7 -16.45 12.05 -9.18
C LEU A 7 -17.26 13.13 -8.47
N ALA A 8 -16.97 14.42 -8.74
CA ALA A 8 -17.72 15.53 -8.12
C ALA A 8 -19.18 15.56 -8.57
N GLU A 9 -19.46 15.26 -9.83
CA GLU A 9 -20.83 15.17 -10.37
C GLU A 9 -21.59 13.98 -9.78
N LEU A 10 -20.94 12.80 -9.71
CA LEU A 10 -21.53 11.61 -9.09
C LEU A 10 -21.82 11.82 -7.60
N MET A 11 -20.92 12.47 -6.89
CA MET A 11 -21.13 12.82 -5.48
C MET A 11 -22.23 13.88 -5.33
N GLY A 12 -22.27 14.88 -6.20
CA GLY A 12 -23.33 15.88 -6.22
C GLY A 12 -24.70 15.26 -6.41
N GLU A 13 -24.85 14.31 -7.33
CA GLU A 13 -26.11 13.58 -7.54
C GLU A 13 -26.52 12.71 -6.34
N ALA A 14 -25.55 12.16 -5.60
CA ALA A 14 -25.82 11.39 -4.38
C ALA A 14 -26.28 12.27 -3.21
N VAL A 15 -25.89 13.54 -3.20
CA VAL A 15 -26.25 14.53 -2.16
C VAL A 15 -27.50 15.34 -2.55
N SER A 16 -27.77 15.53 -3.82
CA SER A 16 -28.71 16.54 -4.32
C SER A 16 -30.18 16.09 -4.44
N LYS A 17 -30.59 15.01 -3.84
CA LYS A 17 -32.01 14.63 -3.77
C LYS A 17 -32.80 15.39 -2.70
N SER A 18 -32.29 16.45 -2.12
CA SER A 18 -33.08 17.41 -1.37
C SER A 18 -33.78 18.38 -2.36
N ASP A 19 -35.03 18.69 -2.15
CA ASP A 19 -35.86 19.56 -3.00
C ASP A 19 -35.31 20.97 -3.28
N THR A 20 -34.23 21.38 -2.58
CA THR A 20 -33.67 22.71 -2.66
C THR A 20 -32.28 22.78 -3.32
N GLY A 21 -31.65 21.63 -3.66
CA GLY A 21 -30.30 21.59 -4.23
C GLY A 21 -29.19 22.04 -3.28
N GLU A 22 -29.51 22.37 -2.03
CA GLU A 22 -28.54 22.77 -1.00
C GLU A 22 -28.21 21.58 -0.08
N MET A 23 -26.95 21.46 0.28
CA MET A 23 -26.51 20.49 1.29
C MET A 23 -27.13 20.84 2.64
N GLN A 24 -28.09 20.03 3.11
CA GLN A 24 -28.67 20.21 4.44
C GLN A 24 -27.79 19.56 5.49
N VAL A 25 -27.44 20.32 6.53
CA VAL A 25 -26.74 19.82 7.70
C VAL A 25 -27.76 19.58 8.82
N GLU A 26 -27.94 18.32 9.19
CA GLU A 26 -28.87 17.89 10.23
C GLU A 26 -28.11 17.59 11.54
N GLN A 27 -28.70 17.88 12.69
CA GLN A 27 -28.18 17.50 14.00
C GLN A 27 -28.64 16.09 14.35
N ILE A 28 -27.74 15.12 14.23
CA ILE A 28 -28.04 13.70 14.46
C ILE A 28 -27.50 13.26 15.83
N PRO A 29 -28.30 12.54 16.65
CA PRO A 29 -27.81 11.94 17.89
C PRO A 29 -26.63 11.00 17.61
N LEU A 30 -25.51 11.13 18.37
CA LEU A 30 -24.34 10.26 18.21
C LEU A 30 -24.65 8.79 18.46
N THR A 31 -25.69 8.50 19.26
CA THR A 31 -26.18 7.14 19.54
C THR A 31 -26.85 6.47 18.36
N GLU A 32 -27.31 7.25 17.36
CA GLU A 32 -27.94 6.74 16.16
C GLU A 32 -26.93 6.58 15.00
N ILE A 33 -25.67 7.01 15.19
CA ILE A 33 -24.60 6.95 14.19
C ILE A 33 -23.75 5.72 14.47
N GLU A 34 -23.91 4.69 13.63
CA GLU A 34 -23.11 3.47 13.65
C GLU A 34 -21.82 3.68 12.87
N GLU A 35 -20.70 3.16 13.40
CA GLU A 35 -19.42 3.21 12.70
C GLU A 35 -19.39 2.23 11.52
N ASN A 36 -18.73 2.63 10.44
CA ASN A 36 -18.53 1.76 9.28
C ASN A 36 -17.34 0.84 9.54
N GLU A 37 -17.58 -0.46 9.64
CA GLU A 37 -16.56 -1.50 9.85
C GLU A 37 -15.51 -1.54 8.73
N ASN A 38 -15.86 -1.09 7.53
CA ASN A 38 -14.94 -1.00 6.39
C ASN A 38 -13.98 0.20 6.49
N ASN A 39 -14.03 0.97 7.58
CA ASN A 39 -13.14 2.09 7.78
C ASN A 39 -11.76 1.60 8.27
N SER A 40 -10.83 1.39 7.36
CA SER A 40 -9.45 0.97 7.64
C SER A 40 -8.49 2.11 8.03
N TYR A 41 -9.00 3.33 8.20
CA TYR A 41 -8.18 4.48 8.57
C TYR A 41 -7.80 4.46 10.06
N ALA A 42 -6.49 4.67 10.34
CA ALA A 42 -6.02 4.85 11.71
C ALA A 42 -6.70 6.04 12.38
N GLN A 43 -7.18 5.84 13.60
CA GLN A 43 -7.83 6.86 14.42
C GLN A 43 -6.85 7.36 15.49
N THR A 44 -5.82 8.09 15.05
CA THR A 44 -4.82 8.71 15.92
C THR A 44 -5.22 10.14 16.30
N ASP A 45 -4.64 10.66 17.39
CA ASP A 45 -4.71 12.08 17.81
C ASP A 45 -6.15 12.57 18.03
N ILE A 46 -7.01 11.71 18.62
CA ILE A 46 -8.41 12.07 18.92
C ILE A 46 -8.49 13.12 20.01
N ASP A 47 -7.61 13.03 21.03
CA ASP A 47 -7.56 13.98 22.14
C ASP A 47 -7.22 15.40 21.68
N GLU A 48 -6.20 15.55 20.80
CA GLU A 48 -5.84 16.84 20.22
C GLU A 48 -6.98 17.42 19.37
N LEU A 49 -7.66 16.56 18.61
CA LEU A 49 -8.82 16.97 17.83
C LEU A 49 -9.99 17.39 18.73
N ALA A 50 -10.22 16.70 19.84
CA ALA A 50 -11.24 17.05 20.82
C ALA A 50 -10.96 18.41 21.44
N GLU A 51 -9.74 18.70 21.88
CA GLU A 51 -9.37 20.02 22.38
C GLU A 51 -9.54 21.12 21.32
N SER A 52 -9.18 20.86 20.08
CA SER A 52 -9.42 21.77 18.97
C SER A 52 -10.93 22.06 18.78
N ILE A 53 -11.76 21.01 18.76
CA ILE A 53 -13.22 21.13 18.62
C ILE A 53 -13.83 21.90 19.82
N LYS A 54 -13.29 21.74 20.99
CA LYS A 54 -13.73 22.46 22.20
C LYS A 54 -13.49 23.96 22.07
N VAL A 55 -12.37 24.37 21.47
CA VAL A 55 -11.97 25.77 21.33
C VAL A 55 -12.66 26.46 20.16
N ILE A 56 -12.62 25.88 18.96
CA ILE A 56 -13.08 26.52 17.71
C ILE A 56 -14.37 25.91 17.14
N GLY A 57 -14.91 24.88 17.78
CA GLY A 57 -16.07 24.14 17.28
C GLY A 57 -15.73 23.15 16.17
N LEU A 58 -16.69 22.33 15.80
CA LEU A 58 -16.55 21.39 14.67
C LEU A 58 -16.67 22.18 13.35
N GLN A 59 -15.59 22.24 12.61
CA GLN A 59 -15.51 23.01 11.35
C GLN A 59 -16.11 22.30 10.14
N GLN A 60 -16.18 20.97 10.18
CA GLN A 60 -16.70 20.16 9.07
C GLN A 60 -17.72 19.16 9.60
N PRO A 61 -18.93 19.05 9.02
CA PRO A 61 -19.92 18.06 9.41
C PRO A 61 -19.44 16.63 9.14
N LEU A 62 -20.05 15.67 9.79
CA LEU A 62 -19.91 14.27 9.48
C LEU A 62 -20.64 13.98 8.17
N VAL A 63 -20.30 12.90 7.48
CA VAL A 63 -21.08 12.39 6.35
C VAL A 63 -21.65 11.03 6.75
N VAL A 64 -22.96 10.93 6.75
CA VAL A 64 -23.69 9.71 7.14
C VAL A 64 -24.65 9.30 6.05
N ARG A 65 -24.91 8.00 5.94
CA ARG A 65 -25.97 7.45 5.10
C ARG A 65 -27.13 6.99 5.99
N ARG A 66 -28.35 7.32 5.61
CA ARG A 66 -29.55 6.80 6.27
C ARG A 66 -29.63 5.28 6.11
N LYS A 67 -29.92 4.55 7.17
CA LYS A 67 -30.14 3.10 7.10
C LYS A 67 -31.59 2.84 6.69
N THR A 68 -31.87 1.67 6.09
CA THR A 68 -33.22 1.29 5.64
C THR A 68 -34.17 1.04 6.80
N GLU A 69 -33.67 0.54 7.94
CA GLU A 69 -34.49 0.23 9.11
C GLU A 69 -34.56 1.44 10.04
N SER A 70 -33.45 1.81 10.65
CA SER A 70 -33.33 2.98 11.52
C SER A 70 -31.87 3.38 11.72
N GLY A 71 -31.63 4.65 12.03
CA GLY A 71 -30.30 5.19 12.31
C GLY A 71 -29.48 5.49 11.07
N TYR A 72 -28.21 5.70 11.25
CA TYR A 72 -27.29 6.21 10.25
C TYR A 72 -25.98 5.41 10.25
N LEU A 73 -25.41 5.19 9.06
CA LEU A 73 -24.08 4.62 8.89
C LEU A 73 -23.09 5.74 8.61
N LEU A 74 -22.04 5.83 9.42
CA LEU A 74 -20.98 6.82 9.25
C LEU A 74 -20.11 6.50 8.03
N LEU A 75 -20.09 7.38 7.04
CA LEU A 75 -19.23 7.25 5.86
C LEU A 75 -17.94 8.04 6.01
N ALA A 76 -18.00 9.25 6.59
CA ALA A 76 -16.80 10.06 6.82
C ALA A 76 -16.88 10.84 8.11
N GLY A 77 -15.72 11.00 8.76
CA GLY A 77 -15.60 11.77 9.99
C GLY A 77 -15.45 10.94 11.25
N HIS A 78 -14.98 9.70 11.21
CA HIS A 78 -14.80 8.80 12.36
C HIS A 78 -14.00 9.47 13.50
N ARG A 79 -12.86 10.10 13.21
CA ARG A 79 -12.10 10.85 14.22
C ARG A 79 -12.93 11.98 14.87
N ARG A 80 -13.70 12.71 14.05
CA ARG A 80 -14.58 13.82 14.52
C ARG A 80 -15.71 13.28 15.39
N ARG A 81 -16.34 12.18 14.98
CA ARG A 81 -17.37 11.51 15.79
C ARG A 81 -16.83 11.07 17.13
N ASN A 82 -15.62 10.46 17.17
CA ASN A 82 -15.00 10.00 18.41
C ASN A 82 -14.54 11.16 19.28
N ALA A 83 -14.03 12.25 18.71
CA ALA A 83 -13.71 13.47 19.44
C ALA A 83 -14.96 14.13 20.05
N LEU A 84 -16.10 14.15 19.33
CA LEU A 84 -17.36 14.64 19.86
C LEU A 84 -17.88 13.76 21.00
N ALA A 85 -17.74 12.42 20.88
CA ALA A 85 -18.10 11.50 21.96
C ALA A 85 -17.22 11.71 23.21
N LEU A 86 -15.91 11.94 23.05
CA LEU A 86 -14.99 12.26 24.14
C LEU A 86 -15.37 13.57 24.84
N LEU A 87 -15.97 14.52 24.13
CA LEU A 87 -16.48 15.78 24.66
C LEU A 87 -17.91 15.67 25.23
N ASP A 88 -18.46 14.47 25.39
CA ASP A 88 -19.84 14.22 25.85
C ASP A 88 -20.92 14.95 25.03
N ARG A 89 -20.65 15.28 23.77
CA ARG A 89 -21.65 15.87 22.88
C ARG A 89 -22.73 14.84 22.59
N LYS A 90 -23.97 15.27 22.58
CA LYS A 90 -25.12 14.37 22.35
C LYS A 90 -25.47 14.23 20.85
N THR A 91 -25.19 15.27 20.07
CA THR A 91 -25.48 15.33 18.65
C THR A 91 -24.25 15.77 17.86
N ALA A 92 -24.25 15.46 16.58
CA ALA A 92 -23.26 15.94 15.61
C ALA A 92 -23.94 16.56 14.39
N PRO A 93 -23.40 17.65 13.81
CA PRO A 93 -23.85 18.14 12.52
C PRO A 93 -23.42 17.14 11.44
N CYS A 94 -24.39 16.66 10.65
CA CYS A 94 -24.21 15.63 9.63
C CYS A 94 -24.79 16.06 8.30
N ILE A 95 -24.09 15.74 7.22
CA ILE A 95 -24.63 15.68 5.87
C ILE A 95 -25.23 14.28 5.71
N VAL A 96 -26.52 14.20 5.42
CA VAL A 96 -27.23 12.93 5.33
C VAL A 96 -27.41 12.54 3.87
N LEU A 97 -26.94 11.34 3.53
CA LEU A 97 -27.14 10.71 2.24
C LEU A 97 -28.31 9.70 2.33
N ASP A 98 -28.98 9.48 1.22
CA ASP A 98 -30.15 8.59 1.15
C ASP A 98 -29.78 7.13 1.46
N ALA A 99 -30.79 6.38 1.92
CA ALA A 99 -30.63 4.96 2.26
C ALA A 99 -30.34 4.08 1.04
N ASP A 100 -30.85 4.48 -0.13
CA ASP A 100 -30.68 3.79 -1.42
C ASP A 100 -29.39 4.17 -2.16
N LEU A 101 -28.45 4.86 -1.50
CA LEU A 101 -27.15 5.17 -2.06
C LEU A 101 -26.47 3.90 -2.57
N ASP A 102 -26.11 3.93 -3.85
CA ASP A 102 -25.43 2.84 -4.53
C ASP A 102 -24.17 2.39 -3.75
N PRO A 103 -24.00 1.09 -3.43
CA PRO A 103 -22.87 0.59 -2.65
C PRO A 103 -21.50 0.95 -3.26
N SER A 104 -21.37 0.94 -4.59
CA SER A 104 -20.13 1.29 -5.26
C SER A 104 -19.84 2.80 -5.18
N LEU A 105 -20.87 3.65 -5.25
CA LEU A 105 -20.71 5.08 -4.98
C LEU A 105 -20.33 5.33 -3.51
N GLN A 106 -20.90 4.57 -2.58
CA GLN A 106 -20.54 4.68 -1.16
C GLN A 106 -19.05 4.42 -0.93
N VAL A 107 -18.45 3.43 -1.59
CA VAL A 107 -17.00 3.15 -1.52
C VAL A 107 -16.20 4.35 -2.04
N LEU A 108 -16.58 4.91 -3.19
CA LEU A 108 -15.90 6.08 -3.75
C LEU A 108 -15.98 7.30 -2.83
N ILE A 109 -17.14 7.57 -2.25
CA ILE A 109 -17.38 8.68 -1.31
C ILE A 109 -16.51 8.48 -0.06
N LEU A 110 -16.47 7.28 0.51
CA LEU A 110 -15.66 6.95 1.67
C LEU A 110 -14.18 7.30 1.44
N HIS A 111 -13.61 6.79 0.35
CA HIS A 111 -12.19 7.01 0.07
C HIS A 111 -11.88 8.45 -0.32
N TRP A 112 -12.72 9.08 -1.12
CA TRP A 112 -12.57 10.47 -1.50
C TRP A 112 -12.59 11.42 -0.29
N THR A 113 -13.62 11.31 0.55
CA THR A 113 -13.79 12.20 1.72
C THR A 113 -12.64 12.03 2.72
N ASN A 114 -12.19 10.79 2.94
CA ASN A 114 -11.05 10.51 3.80
C ASN A 114 -9.74 11.08 3.24
N THR A 115 -9.54 10.97 1.93
CA THR A 115 -8.35 11.52 1.24
C THR A 115 -8.35 13.05 1.30
N MET A 116 -9.49 13.69 1.05
CA MET A 116 -9.64 15.15 1.12
C MET A 116 -9.42 15.69 2.52
N ALA A 117 -9.95 15.01 3.55
CA ALA A 117 -9.76 15.41 4.94
C ALA A 117 -8.29 15.38 5.40
N ARG A 118 -7.43 14.61 4.73
CA ARG A 118 -5.99 14.51 5.01
C ARG A 118 -5.11 15.37 4.08
N GLY A 119 -5.71 16.23 3.27
CA GLY A 119 -4.98 17.13 2.38
C GLY A 119 -4.29 16.44 1.21
N GLY A 120 -4.73 15.25 0.81
CA GLY A 120 -4.18 14.50 -0.34
C GLY A 120 -2.79 13.90 -0.12
N GLY A 121 -2.16 14.15 1.03
CA GLY A 121 -0.87 13.57 1.43
C GLY A 121 -1.02 12.79 2.74
N GLY A 122 -0.18 11.77 2.95
CA GLY A 122 -0.16 11.03 4.22
C GLY A 122 -0.98 9.75 4.27
N LEU A 123 -1.43 9.25 3.12
CA LEU A 123 -1.91 7.87 3.04
C LEU A 123 -0.71 6.92 3.09
N THR A 124 -0.74 5.94 3.98
CA THR A 124 0.27 4.88 4.00
C THR A 124 0.17 4.04 2.72
N ALA A 125 1.29 3.43 2.30
CA ALA A 125 1.27 2.56 1.13
C ALA A 125 0.35 1.34 1.33
N GLU A 126 0.23 0.84 2.55
CA GLU A 126 -0.71 -0.22 2.91
C GLU A 126 -2.15 0.18 2.64
N TYR A 127 -2.57 1.31 3.21
CA TYR A 127 -3.92 1.83 2.99
C TYR A 127 -4.19 2.10 1.50
N THR A 128 -3.22 2.73 0.82
CA THR A 128 -3.33 3.02 -0.62
C THR A 128 -3.52 1.74 -1.45
N GLY A 129 -2.83 0.66 -1.08
CA GLY A 129 -2.96 -0.65 -1.75
C GLY A 129 -4.36 -1.25 -1.60
N GLN A 130 -4.89 -1.27 -0.38
CA GLN A 130 -6.23 -1.77 -0.09
C GLN A 130 -7.32 -0.89 -0.71
N ALA A 131 -7.28 0.41 -0.47
CA ALA A 131 -8.23 1.38 -1.03
C ALA A 131 -8.27 1.32 -2.56
N ALA A 132 -7.12 1.16 -3.21
CA ALA A 132 -7.05 1.02 -4.65
C ALA A 132 -7.81 -0.20 -5.17
N LYS A 133 -7.77 -1.34 -4.47
CA LYS A 133 -8.54 -2.55 -4.82
C LYS A 133 -10.04 -2.32 -4.69
N GLU A 134 -10.46 -1.71 -3.60
CA GLU A 134 -11.87 -1.42 -3.32
C GLU A 134 -12.45 -0.43 -4.33
N ILE A 135 -11.72 0.65 -4.62
CA ILE A 135 -12.10 1.65 -5.64
C ILE A 135 -12.14 1.01 -7.03
N GLU A 136 -11.15 0.18 -7.41
CA GLU A 136 -11.17 -0.51 -8.71
C GLU A 136 -12.37 -1.44 -8.85
N ALA A 137 -12.74 -2.17 -7.79
CA ALA A 137 -13.92 -3.03 -7.80
C ALA A 137 -15.21 -2.20 -7.97
N ALA A 138 -15.35 -1.10 -7.23
CA ALA A 138 -16.48 -0.20 -7.32
C ALA A 138 -16.61 0.44 -8.71
N LEU A 139 -15.52 0.93 -9.28
CA LEU A 139 -15.52 1.52 -10.63
C LEU A 139 -15.88 0.50 -11.72
N LYS A 140 -15.39 -0.73 -11.63
CA LYS A 140 -15.73 -1.81 -12.56
C LYS A 140 -17.22 -2.18 -12.47
N ASP A 141 -17.76 -2.24 -11.26
CA ASP A 141 -19.17 -2.52 -11.05
C ASP A 141 -20.06 -1.42 -11.65
N LEU A 142 -19.75 -0.14 -11.39
CA LEU A 142 -20.46 1.00 -11.97
C LEU A 142 -20.38 1.01 -13.51
N GLN A 143 -19.22 0.66 -14.06
CA GLN A 143 -19.03 0.56 -15.51
C GLN A 143 -19.83 -0.61 -16.10
N ALA A 144 -19.79 -1.77 -15.47
CA ALA A 144 -20.54 -2.97 -15.93
C ALA A 144 -22.06 -2.74 -15.94
N ARG A 145 -22.55 -1.96 -14.99
CA ARG A 145 -23.98 -1.56 -14.92
C ARG A 145 -24.34 -0.37 -15.83
N GLY A 146 -23.36 0.19 -16.55
CA GLY A 146 -23.59 1.32 -17.46
C GLY A 146 -23.89 2.64 -16.75
N VAL A 147 -23.52 2.78 -15.49
CA VAL A 147 -23.67 4.03 -14.71
C VAL A 147 -22.62 5.05 -15.14
N VAL A 148 -21.37 4.60 -15.34
CA VAL A 148 -20.25 5.45 -15.75
C VAL A 148 -19.52 4.88 -16.96
N GLU A 149 -18.93 5.76 -17.76
CA GLU A 149 -17.94 5.41 -18.78
C GLU A 149 -16.55 5.73 -18.28
N LEU A 150 -15.63 4.76 -18.41
CA LEU A 150 -14.24 4.90 -18.01
C LEU A 150 -13.32 4.82 -19.23
N PRO A 151 -13.26 5.85 -20.08
CA PRO A 151 -12.38 5.85 -21.25
C PRO A 151 -10.93 5.99 -20.78
N GLY A 152 -10.14 4.94 -20.91
CA GLY A 152 -8.72 4.96 -20.54
C GLY A 152 -8.33 3.93 -19.48
N LYS A 153 -7.27 4.25 -18.73
CA LYS A 153 -6.74 3.32 -17.72
C LYS A 153 -7.50 3.47 -16.39
N LEU A 154 -8.04 2.38 -15.88
CA LEU A 154 -8.72 2.35 -14.58
C LEU A 154 -7.87 2.95 -13.45
N ARG A 155 -6.55 2.71 -13.50
CA ARG A 155 -5.61 3.25 -12.50
C ARG A 155 -5.61 4.79 -12.43
N SER A 156 -5.86 5.48 -13.54
CA SER A 156 -5.93 6.96 -13.56
C SER A 156 -7.09 7.46 -12.70
N TYR A 157 -8.24 6.81 -12.78
CA TYR A 157 -9.42 7.14 -11.97
C TYR A 157 -9.20 6.83 -10.48
N VAL A 158 -8.54 5.71 -10.17
CA VAL A 158 -8.14 5.40 -8.79
C VAL A 158 -7.19 6.47 -8.25
N ALA A 159 -6.23 6.92 -9.07
CA ALA A 159 -5.31 7.99 -8.72
C ALA A 159 -6.02 9.31 -8.44
N GLU A 160 -7.07 9.62 -9.22
CA GLU A 160 -7.92 10.78 -9.01
C GLU A 160 -8.66 10.73 -7.67
N VAL A 161 -9.29 9.58 -7.36
CA VAL A 161 -10.01 9.38 -6.09
C VAL A 161 -9.07 9.50 -4.89
N LEU A 162 -7.89 8.91 -4.95
CA LEU A 162 -6.91 8.91 -3.86
C LEU A 162 -5.97 10.12 -3.87
N LYS A 163 -6.13 11.07 -4.81
CA LYS A 163 -5.27 12.26 -4.96
C LYS A 163 -3.78 11.91 -4.93
N THR A 164 -3.41 10.85 -5.63
CA THR A 164 -2.05 10.32 -5.68
C THR A 164 -1.63 10.01 -7.12
N SER A 165 -0.39 9.54 -7.34
CA SER A 165 0.07 9.18 -8.68
C SER A 165 -0.21 7.72 -9.02
N GLU A 166 -0.39 7.41 -10.32
CA GLU A 166 -0.52 6.03 -10.80
C GLU A 166 0.67 5.14 -10.39
N SER A 167 1.87 5.72 -10.30
CA SER A 167 3.07 5.01 -9.88
C SER A 167 3.05 4.66 -8.39
N GLN A 168 2.53 5.54 -7.54
CA GLN A 168 2.35 5.25 -6.12
C GLN A 168 1.30 4.15 -5.91
N ILE A 169 0.20 4.17 -6.65
CA ILE A 169 -0.80 3.09 -6.62
C ILE A 169 -0.18 1.76 -7.06
N ALA A 170 0.57 1.75 -8.17
CA ALA A 170 1.23 0.53 -8.63
C ALA A 170 2.18 -0.05 -7.58
N ARG A 171 2.95 0.83 -6.92
CA ARG A 171 3.86 0.46 -5.84
C ARG A 171 3.12 -0.09 -4.61
N ALA A 172 2.07 0.60 -4.17
CA ALA A 172 1.26 0.18 -3.03
C ALA A 172 0.59 -1.19 -3.28
N LYS A 173 0.02 -1.39 -4.48
CA LYS A 173 -0.55 -2.70 -4.88
C LYS A 173 0.51 -3.80 -4.97
N ALA A 174 1.73 -3.49 -5.41
CA ALA A 174 2.81 -4.45 -5.43
C ALA A 174 3.19 -4.89 -4.00
N ILE A 175 3.26 -3.95 -3.05
CA ILE A 175 3.50 -4.23 -1.63
C ILE A 175 2.40 -5.15 -1.08
N ASP A 176 1.13 -4.78 -1.26
CA ASP A 176 0.00 -5.50 -0.71
C ASP A 176 -0.14 -6.92 -1.27
N ASN A 177 0.17 -7.12 -2.57
CA ASN A 177 0.08 -8.42 -3.21
C ASN A 177 1.33 -9.29 -3.01
N GLY A 178 2.51 -8.68 -2.83
CA GLY A 178 3.78 -9.39 -2.88
C GLY A 178 4.41 -9.67 -1.52
N LEU A 179 3.99 -9.01 -0.44
CA LEU A 179 4.49 -9.31 0.90
C LEU A 179 3.83 -10.58 1.46
N THR A 180 4.63 -11.40 2.17
CA THR A 180 4.09 -12.47 3.04
C THR A 180 3.42 -11.85 4.27
N ASP A 181 2.57 -12.63 4.96
CA ASP A 181 1.76 -12.10 6.06
C ASP A 181 2.62 -11.57 7.21
N GLU A 182 3.75 -12.21 7.50
CA GLU A 182 4.68 -11.77 8.54
C GLU A 182 5.29 -10.39 8.20
N TRP A 183 5.59 -10.14 6.92
CA TRP A 183 6.11 -8.85 6.48
C TRP A 183 5.02 -7.78 6.41
N LYS A 184 3.75 -8.15 6.12
CA LYS A 184 2.62 -7.24 6.18
C LYS A 184 2.39 -6.74 7.61
N GLU A 185 2.50 -7.62 8.60
CA GLU A 185 2.36 -7.24 10.00
C GLU A 185 3.44 -6.24 10.43
N LEU A 186 4.71 -6.54 10.14
CA LEU A 186 5.82 -5.63 10.41
C LEU A 186 5.70 -4.29 9.67
N PHE A 187 5.09 -4.29 8.50
CA PHE A 187 4.82 -3.07 7.75
C PHE A 187 3.72 -2.23 8.41
N ARG A 188 2.64 -2.85 8.90
CA ARG A 188 1.59 -2.19 9.70
C ARG A 188 2.12 -1.57 10.98
N GLU A 189 3.04 -2.28 11.63
CA GLU A 189 3.72 -1.80 12.84
C GLU A 189 4.78 -0.72 12.57
N HIS A 190 4.93 -0.26 11.33
CA HIS A 190 5.97 0.69 10.89
C HIS A 190 7.42 0.25 11.21
N ARG A 191 7.65 -1.08 11.32
CA ARG A 191 8.96 -1.68 11.57
C ARG A 191 9.83 -1.73 10.32
N ILE A 192 9.25 -1.62 9.15
CA ILE A 192 9.91 -1.48 7.86
C ILE A 192 9.29 -0.31 7.10
N ASN A 193 10.10 0.41 6.33
CA ASN A 193 9.62 1.54 5.53
C ASN A 193 9.10 1.11 4.16
N ASP A 194 8.37 2.00 3.47
CA ASP A 194 7.79 1.75 2.14
C ASP A 194 8.78 1.25 1.11
N SER A 195 10.04 1.73 1.18
CA SER A 195 11.08 1.33 0.22
C SER A 195 11.55 -0.10 0.45
N ALA A 196 11.70 -0.50 1.71
CA ALA A 196 12.02 -1.88 2.08
C ALA A 196 10.85 -2.81 1.76
N ALA A 197 9.63 -2.41 2.11
CA ALA A 197 8.41 -3.18 1.81
C ALA A 197 8.26 -3.43 0.31
N TYR A 198 8.49 -2.42 -0.52
CA TYR A 198 8.45 -2.56 -1.97
C TYR A 198 9.50 -3.53 -2.51
N GLU A 199 10.75 -3.43 -2.06
CA GLU A 199 11.80 -4.34 -2.50
C GLU A 199 11.55 -5.79 -2.03
N LEU A 200 11.02 -5.97 -0.79
CA LEU A 200 10.61 -7.28 -0.28
C LEU A 200 9.48 -7.87 -1.13
N SER A 201 8.49 -7.07 -1.51
CA SER A 201 7.37 -7.52 -2.35
C SER A 201 7.81 -8.04 -3.73
N GLN A 202 9.00 -7.67 -4.19
CA GLN A 202 9.60 -8.15 -5.44
C GLN A 202 10.46 -9.42 -5.25
N CYS A 203 10.58 -9.91 -4.03
CA CYS A 203 11.29 -11.15 -3.70
C CYS A 203 10.32 -12.33 -3.70
N ASP A 204 10.84 -13.53 -4.02
CA ASP A 204 10.06 -14.74 -3.83
C ASP A 204 9.77 -15.00 -2.34
N PRO A 205 8.70 -15.76 -2.02
CA PRO A 205 8.31 -16.01 -0.63
C PRO A 205 9.38 -16.76 0.20
N GLU A 206 10.23 -17.55 -0.45
CA GLU A 206 11.30 -18.28 0.24
C GLU A 206 12.39 -17.32 0.72
N LEU A 207 12.80 -16.38 -0.15
CA LEU A 207 13.74 -15.33 0.21
C LEU A 207 13.17 -14.41 1.29
N GLN A 208 11.89 -14.06 1.20
CA GLN A 208 11.23 -13.27 2.25
C GLN A 208 11.30 -13.98 3.62
N ARG A 209 11.01 -15.28 3.69
CA ARG A 209 11.13 -16.06 4.93
C ARG A 209 12.57 -16.13 5.46
N LYS A 210 13.55 -16.33 4.58
CA LYS A 210 14.99 -16.30 4.96
C LYS A 210 15.38 -14.93 5.55
N LEU A 211 14.96 -13.85 4.93
CA LEU A 211 15.23 -12.50 5.43
C LEU A 211 14.52 -12.23 6.76
N HIS A 212 13.29 -12.67 6.92
CA HIS A 212 12.56 -12.54 8.18
C HIS A 212 13.32 -13.21 9.33
N GLY A 213 13.76 -14.46 9.15
CA GLY A 213 14.56 -15.18 10.16
C GLY A 213 15.91 -14.51 10.45
N ALA A 214 16.61 -14.04 9.40
CA ALA A 214 17.92 -13.40 9.55
C ALA A 214 17.89 -12.04 10.27
N TYR A 215 16.80 -11.30 10.12
CA TYR A 215 16.63 -9.95 10.70
C TYR A 215 15.66 -9.90 11.88
N GLN A 216 15.19 -11.04 12.37
CA GLN A 216 14.31 -11.11 13.53
C GLN A 216 14.90 -10.35 14.72
N GLY A 217 14.14 -9.41 15.28
CA GLY A 217 14.59 -8.52 16.36
C GLY A 217 15.53 -7.36 15.94
N LYS A 218 15.94 -7.29 14.66
CA LYS A 218 16.82 -6.25 14.11
C LYS A 218 16.27 -5.63 12.82
N MET A 219 14.93 -5.56 12.67
CA MET A 219 14.27 -5.12 11.43
C MET A 219 14.65 -3.70 11.01
N TYR A 220 14.97 -2.81 11.96
CA TYR A 220 15.45 -1.46 11.69
C TYR A 220 16.75 -1.41 10.87
N ASN A 221 17.50 -2.52 10.82
CA ASN A 221 18.72 -2.65 10.02
C ASN A 221 18.46 -3.11 8.57
N LEU A 222 17.21 -3.49 8.24
CA LEU A 222 16.87 -3.96 6.91
C LEU A 222 16.35 -2.79 6.07
N ASP A 223 17.13 -2.36 5.13
CA ASP A 223 16.80 -1.31 4.15
C ASP A 223 16.68 -1.89 2.73
N ALA A 224 16.13 -1.10 1.82
CA ALA A 224 15.94 -1.47 0.42
C ALA A 224 17.25 -1.88 -0.28
N LYS A 225 18.39 -1.28 0.10
CA LYS A 225 19.70 -1.60 -0.47
C LYS A 225 20.15 -2.99 -0.08
N LYS A 226 19.98 -3.35 1.20
CA LYS A 226 20.33 -4.69 1.71
C LYS A 226 19.41 -5.75 1.08
N ILE A 227 18.13 -5.48 0.95
CA ILE A 227 17.17 -6.41 0.29
C ILE A 227 17.58 -6.65 -1.17
N LYS A 228 17.91 -5.59 -1.92
CA LYS A 228 18.43 -5.74 -3.29
C LYS A 228 19.71 -6.56 -3.34
N ALA A 229 20.61 -6.39 -2.39
CA ALA A 229 21.82 -7.18 -2.31
C ALA A 229 21.51 -8.66 -2.05
N HIS A 230 20.60 -8.97 -1.13
CA HIS A 230 20.16 -10.34 -0.89
C HIS A 230 19.43 -10.96 -2.07
N LYS A 231 18.57 -10.20 -2.76
CA LYS A 231 17.90 -10.65 -3.98
C LYS A 231 18.92 -11.01 -5.06
N LYS A 232 19.89 -10.13 -5.31
CA LYS A 232 20.96 -10.40 -6.25
C LYS A 232 21.81 -11.62 -5.86
N ALA A 233 22.05 -11.79 -4.55
CA ALA A 233 22.78 -12.94 -4.04
C ALA A 233 21.98 -14.24 -4.20
N ALA A 234 20.66 -14.19 -4.07
CA ALA A 234 19.79 -15.35 -4.30
C ALA A 234 19.71 -15.75 -5.79
N GLU A 235 19.71 -14.76 -6.71
CA GLU A 235 19.79 -15.02 -8.15
C GLU A 235 21.13 -15.65 -8.56
N TYR A 236 22.21 -15.25 -7.87
CA TYR A 236 23.56 -15.71 -8.14
C TYR A 236 24.25 -16.11 -6.82
N PRO A 237 23.95 -17.31 -6.29
CA PRO A 237 24.42 -17.72 -4.94
C PRO A 237 25.95 -17.70 -4.79
N PHE A 238 26.68 -17.68 -5.87
CA PHE A 238 28.15 -17.57 -5.92
C PHE A 238 28.63 -16.27 -6.56
N THR A 239 27.91 -15.15 -6.35
CA THR A 239 28.41 -13.81 -6.73
C THR A 239 29.49 -13.35 -5.77
N GLN A 240 30.15 -12.24 -6.13
CA GLN A 240 31.16 -11.61 -5.25
C GLN A 240 30.68 -11.33 -3.82
N LEU A 241 29.37 -11.10 -3.58
CA LEU A 241 28.82 -10.81 -2.26
C LEU A 241 28.61 -12.05 -1.38
N THR A 242 28.43 -13.22 -1.99
CA THR A 242 28.08 -14.47 -1.29
C THR A 242 28.99 -15.63 -1.65
N CYS A 243 29.92 -15.42 -2.59
CA CYS A 243 30.89 -16.43 -2.96
C CYS A 243 31.79 -16.76 -1.77
N PRO A 244 31.93 -18.04 -1.35
CA PRO A 244 32.85 -18.41 -0.28
C PRO A 244 34.28 -17.93 -0.50
N ALA A 245 34.68 -17.68 -1.75
CA ALA A 245 35.96 -17.10 -2.08
C ALA A 245 36.15 -15.66 -1.60
N GLU A 246 35.11 -14.93 -1.27
CA GLU A 246 35.23 -13.58 -0.69
C GLU A 246 35.76 -13.59 0.73
N SER A 247 35.54 -14.66 1.46
CA SER A 247 36.10 -14.83 2.81
C SER A 247 37.62 -15.01 2.78
N PHE A 248 38.20 -15.23 1.63
CA PHE A 248 39.64 -15.33 1.40
C PHE A 248 40.18 -14.01 0.84
N SER A 249 40.28 -12.99 1.68
CA SER A 249 41.01 -11.77 1.35
C SER A 249 42.46 -12.09 1.02
N PRO A 250 43.07 -11.51 -0.01
CA PRO A 250 42.73 -10.27 -0.67
C PRO A 250 42.15 -10.46 -2.12
N HIS A 251 41.55 -11.55 -2.43
CA HIS A 251 41.18 -11.85 -3.81
C HIS A 251 39.68 -12.07 -4.01
N PRO A 252 38.90 -11.00 -4.02
CA PRO A 252 37.55 -11.13 -4.52
C PRO A 252 37.60 -11.62 -5.97
N CYS A 253 36.68 -12.51 -6.36
CA CYS A 253 36.56 -12.99 -7.73
C CYS A 253 36.13 -11.85 -8.69
N THR A 254 36.85 -10.73 -8.71
CA THR A 254 36.47 -9.47 -9.36
C THR A 254 37.06 -9.27 -10.74
N GLY A 255 38.10 -10.00 -11.10
CA GLY A 255 38.75 -9.86 -12.41
C GLY A 255 39.08 -11.21 -13.03
N MET A 256 38.86 -11.38 -14.33
CA MET A 256 39.16 -12.63 -15.05
C MET A 256 40.61 -13.06 -14.84
N ASP A 257 41.55 -12.13 -14.95
CA ASP A 257 43.00 -12.43 -14.83
C ASP A 257 43.41 -12.84 -13.41
N LYS A 258 42.88 -12.18 -12.39
CA LYS A 258 43.13 -12.51 -10.99
C LYS A 258 42.52 -13.86 -10.60
N ARG A 259 41.34 -14.22 -11.13
CA ARG A 259 40.72 -15.52 -10.91
C ARG A 259 41.53 -16.66 -11.53
N ALA A 260 42.02 -16.48 -12.75
CA ALA A 260 42.85 -17.47 -13.42
C ALA A 260 44.17 -17.73 -12.67
N ALA A 261 44.78 -16.68 -12.14
CA ALA A 261 45.97 -16.81 -11.27
C ALA A 261 45.65 -17.58 -9.99
N TRP A 262 44.53 -17.27 -9.36
CA TRP A 262 44.12 -17.88 -8.10
C TRP A 262 43.82 -19.38 -8.23
N VAL A 263 43.20 -19.76 -9.35
CA VAL A 263 42.96 -21.19 -9.65
C VAL A 263 44.24 -21.92 -9.91
N ARG A 264 45.18 -21.32 -10.66
CA ARG A 264 46.52 -21.90 -10.89
C ARG A 264 47.32 -22.10 -9.60
N ASP A 265 47.20 -21.16 -8.68
CA ASP A 265 47.94 -21.20 -7.41
C ASP A 265 47.23 -22.09 -6.35
N GLY A 266 46.16 -22.79 -6.71
CA GLY A 266 45.37 -23.65 -5.81
C GLY A 266 44.62 -22.89 -4.71
N LYS A 267 44.47 -21.58 -4.83
CA LYS A 267 43.81 -20.71 -3.84
C LYS A 267 42.34 -20.54 -4.07
N CYS A 268 41.86 -20.90 -5.23
CA CYS A 268 40.41 -20.86 -5.55
C CYS A 268 39.68 -22.01 -4.88
N PRO A 269 38.66 -21.77 -4.04
CA PRO A 269 37.92 -22.82 -3.37
C PRO A 269 37.06 -23.68 -4.32
N GLY A 270 37.06 -23.38 -5.64
CA GLY A 270 36.32 -24.18 -6.62
C GLY A 270 34.81 -23.89 -6.66
N CYS A 271 34.36 -22.79 -6.05
CA CYS A 271 32.93 -22.48 -5.94
C CYS A 271 32.21 -22.44 -7.29
N CYS A 272 32.89 -22.00 -8.37
CA CYS A 272 32.28 -22.04 -9.72
C CYS A 272 32.15 -23.44 -10.30
N HIS A 273 32.89 -24.42 -9.81
CA HIS A 273 32.80 -25.83 -10.23
C HIS A 273 31.55 -26.51 -9.69
N SER A 274 31.09 -26.10 -8.50
CA SER A 274 29.91 -26.64 -7.82
C SER A 274 28.69 -25.74 -7.90
N CYS A 275 28.74 -24.74 -8.77
CA CYS A 275 27.64 -23.79 -8.92
C CYS A 275 26.69 -24.27 -10.03
N ASP A 276 25.43 -24.53 -9.67
CA ASP A 276 24.37 -24.96 -10.60
C ASP A 276 24.08 -23.95 -11.73
N LYS A 277 24.47 -22.70 -11.53
CA LYS A 277 24.27 -21.59 -12.49
C LYS A 277 25.55 -21.20 -13.22
N ALA A 278 26.58 -22.03 -13.18
CA ALA A 278 27.88 -21.71 -13.80
C ALA A 278 27.75 -21.48 -15.32
N ASP A 279 26.91 -22.23 -15.99
CA ASP A 279 26.70 -22.16 -17.44
C ASP A 279 26.12 -20.83 -17.93
N GLY A 280 25.26 -20.21 -17.15
CA GLY A 280 24.64 -18.91 -17.44
C GLY A 280 25.28 -17.72 -16.72
N CYS A 281 26.33 -17.93 -15.94
CA CYS A 281 26.90 -16.89 -15.10
C CYS A 281 27.95 -16.08 -15.87
N GLU A 282 27.69 -14.78 -16.09
CA GLU A 282 28.67 -13.87 -16.71
C GLU A 282 29.98 -13.74 -15.91
N LYS A 283 29.92 -14.04 -14.61
CA LYS A 283 31.05 -13.94 -13.66
C LYS A 283 31.72 -15.27 -13.36
N VAL A 284 31.41 -16.32 -14.11
CA VAL A 284 32.05 -17.62 -13.96
C VAL A 284 33.58 -17.49 -14.16
N CYS A 285 34.33 -18.22 -13.35
CA CYS A 285 35.78 -18.23 -13.46
C CYS A 285 36.22 -18.77 -14.84
N GLY A 286 37.17 -18.12 -15.47
CA GLY A 286 37.61 -18.44 -16.83
C GLY A 286 38.05 -19.89 -17.05
N VAL A 287 38.57 -20.56 -16.03
CA VAL A 287 38.95 -21.98 -16.05
C VAL A 287 37.71 -22.89 -16.16
N VAL A 288 36.65 -22.56 -15.39
CA VAL A 288 35.38 -23.30 -15.46
C VAL A 288 34.69 -23.04 -16.80
N LYS A 289 34.72 -21.79 -17.27
CA LYS A 289 34.17 -21.41 -18.57
C LYS A 289 34.81 -22.20 -19.73
N GLN A 290 36.12 -22.40 -19.72
CA GLN A 290 36.82 -23.19 -20.71
C GLN A 290 36.39 -24.68 -20.69
N ARG A 291 36.11 -25.24 -19.50
CA ARG A 291 35.64 -26.64 -19.40
C ARG A 291 34.18 -26.79 -19.89
N ILE A 292 33.33 -25.81 -19.61
CA ILE A 292 31.93 -25.79 -20.06
C ILE A 292 31.85 -25.68 -21.59
N THR A 293 32.75 -24.90 -22.22
CA THR A 293 32.79 -24.75 -23.69
C THR A 293 33.50 -25.86 -24.43
N SER A 294 34.21 -26.72 -23.72
CA SER A 294 34.95 -27.87 -24.30
C SER A 294 34.26 -29.22 -24.02
N ALA A 295 33.14 -29.25 -23.37
CA ALA A 295 32.28 -30.41 -23.17
C ALA A 295 31.01 -30.31 -24.00
#